data_9585e18beb1f5b7d7ff39d4cb430ca88
#
_entry.id   9585e18beb1f5b7d7ff39d4cb430ca88
#
_cell.length_a   1.000
_cell.length_b   1.000
_cell.length_c   1.000
_cell.angle_alpha   90.00
_cell.angle_beta   90.00
_cell.angle_gamma   90.00
#
_symmetry.space_group_name_H-M   'P 1'
#
loop_
_entity.id
_entity.type
_entity.pdbx_description
1 polymer ?
#
loop_
_entity_poly.entity_id
_entity_poly.type
_entity_poly.pdbx_seq_one_letter_code
_entity_poly.pdbx_strand_id
1 'polypeptide(L)'
;NGEREVDDFYAYSYLMDADEVDTLLAPCFPDGFVDEIFENTEDLRKKITTYSLFHKQDIPRVEVKDYPKEDFSKVADGEEFIKKYPHLAAMHNDDDVQNRYWVNECCNKLAELGKYNDTYLSELEEEARVKSVISEKLETNMFRYPNTLQHYIDMIWESGSMVGAGRGSSCAALNHYLMGITQLDPIQWDLPFFRYLNDERIELGDIDIDICPSKRPRILQKIRDERGK
;
A
#
# COMPACT_ATOMS: atom_id res chain seq x y z
N ASN A 1 17.35 -1.02 33.18
CA ASN A 1 17.25 -2.44 32.78
C ASN A 1 16.96 -2.63 31.27
N GLY A 2 16.36 -1.65 30.57
CA GLY A 2 16.05 -1.77 29.14
C GLY A 2 17.26 -1.65 28.20
N GLU A 3 18.28 -0.92 28.58
CA GLU A 3 19.49 -0.76 27.76
C GLU A 3 20.30 -2.07 27.63
N ARG A 4 20.38 -2.87 28.69
CA ARG A 4 21.09 -4.16 28.65
C ARG A 4 20.43 -5.20 27.75
N GLU A 5 19.09 -5.27 27.70
CA GLU A 5 18.38 -6.22 26.82
C GLU A 5 18.56 -5.87 25.34
N VAL A 6 18.66 -4.59 25.00
CA VAL A 6 18.90 -4.15 23.62
C VAL A 6 20.33 -4.47 23.19
N ASP A 7 21.32 -4.20 24.04
CA ASP A 7 22.73 -4.51 23.76
C ASP A 7 22.96 -6.02 23.63
N ASP A 8 22.37 -6.84 24.50
CA ASP A 8 22.47 -8.29 24.45
C ASP A 8 21.80 -8.88 23.20
N PHE A 9 20.64 -8.30 22.76
CA PHE A 9 19.94 -8.76 21.57
C PHE A 9 20.74 -8.52 20.29
N TYR A 10 21.38 -7.35 20.16
CA TYR A 10 22.15 -7.00 18.97
C TYR A 10 23.62 -7.43 19.00
N ALA A 11 24.13 -7.92 20.14
CA ALA A 11 25.52 -8.33 20.30
C ALA A 11 25.97 -9.40 19.28
N TYR A 12 25.02 -10.23 18.82
CA TYR A 12 25.26 -11.33 17.88
C TYR A 12 24.53 -11.13 16.53
N SER A 13 23.94 -9.94 16.30
CA SER A 13 23.14 -9.66 15.09
C SER A 13 24.00 -9.04 13.97
N TYR A 14 25.21 -9.51 13.79
CA TYR A 14 26.11 -9.12 12.71
C TYR A 14 26.49 -10.32 11.84
N LEU A 15 27.06 -10.08 10.67
CA LEU A 15 27.52 -11.15 9.77
C LEU A 15 28.82 -11.75 10.33
N MET A 16 28.69 -12.90 10.98
CA MET A 16 29.82 -13.64 11.56
C MET A 16 30.57 -14.43 10.47
N ASP A 17 31.86 -14.54 10.62
CA ASP A 17 32.65 -15.52 9.85
C ASP A 17 32.53 -16.94 10.45
N ALA A 18 33.14 -17.94 9.77
CA ALA A 18 33.02 -19.32 10.18
C ALA A 18 33.70 -19.61 11.55
N ASP A 19 34.83 -18.95 11.83
CA ASP A 19 35.58 -19.15 13.08
C ASP A 19 34.82 -18.53 14.25
N GLU A 20 34.17 -17.40 14.06
CA GLU A 20 33.28 -16.74 15.05
C GLU A 20 32.06 -17.59 15.37
N VAL A 21 31.42 -18.16 14.35
CA VAL A 21 30.28 -19.07 14.53
C VAL A 21 30.68 -20.33 15.24
N ASP A 22 31.80 -20.94 14.88
CA ASP A 22 32.34 -22.14 15.57
C ASP A 22 32.62 -21.84 17.03
N THR A 23 33.34 -20.74 17.31
CA THR A 23 33.66 -20.31 18.67
C THR A 23 32.41 -20.11 19.53
N LEU A 24 31.35 -19.60 18.95
CA LEU A 24 30.08 -19.32 19.64
C LEU A 24 29.26 -20.60 19.86
N LEU A 25 29.19 -21.49 18.88
CA LEU A 25 28.27 -22.63 18.89
C LEU A 25 28.92 -23.93 19.40
N ALA A 26 30.20 -24.17 19.14
CA ALA A 26 30.83 -25.42 19.55
C ALA A 26 30.69 -25.76 21.05
N PRO A 27 30.73 -24.80 21.99
CA PRO A 27 30.49 -25.11 23.40
C PRO A 27 29.07 -25.58 23.73
N CYS A 28 28.10 -25.33 22.84
CA CYS A 28 26.67 -25.59 23.04
C CYS A 28 26.23 -26.92 22.44
N PHE A 29 27.02 -27.54 21.56
CA PHE A 29 26.64 -28.71 20.77
C PHE A 29 27.70 -29.83 20.87
N PRO A 30 27.36 -31.08 20.52
CA PRO A 30 28.32 -32.19 20.44
C PRO A 30 29.41 -31.92 19.39
N ASP A 31 30.59 -32.54 19.61
CA ASP A 31 31.71 -32.46 18.69
C ASP A 31 31.31 -32.83 17.25
N GLY A 32 31.71 -32.00 16.28
CA GLY A 32 31.43 -32.18 14.86
C GLY A 32 30.03 -31.69 14.40
N PHE A 33 29.17 -31.28 15.32
CA PHE A 33 27.83 -30.81 14.95
C PHE A 33 27.87 -29.48 14.19
N VAL A 34 28.77 -28.59 14.57
CA VAL A 34 28.94 -27.29 13.88
C VAL A 34 29.50 -27.49 12.48
N ASP A 35 30.41 -28.43 12.28
CA ASP A 35 30.93 -28.83 10.97
C ASP A 35 29.78 -29.35 10.08
N GLU A 36 28.88 -30.20 10.61
CA GLU A 36 27.71 -30.68 9.90
C GLU A 36 26.75 -29.52 9.48
N ILE A 37 26.59 -28.51 10.32
CA ILE A 37 25.81 -27.32 9.99
C ILE A 37 26.42 -26.58 8.77
N PHE A 38 27.75 -26.40 8.77
CA PHE A 38 28.44 -25.76 7.65
C PHE A 38 28.32 -26.60 6.36
N GLU A 39 28.49 -27.92 6.42
CA GLU A 39 28.32 -28.81 5.27
C GLU A 39 26.90 -28.74 4.72
N ASN A 40 25.90 -28.80 5.57
CA ASN A 40 24.49 -28.69 5.18
C ASN A 40 24.18 -27.31 4.56
N THR A 41 24.76 -26.25 5.07
CA THR A 41 24.62 -24.89 4.53
C THR A 41 25.22 -24.79 3.13
N GLU A 42 26.40 -25.35 2.93
CA GLU A 42 27.07 -25.38 1.62
C GLU A 42 26.30 -26.26 0.62
N ASP A 43 25.76 -27.38 1.06
CA ASP A 43 24.92 -28.23 0.21
C ASP A 43 23.59 -27.53 -0.18
N LEU A 44 23.01 -26.73 0.72
CA LEU A 44 21.87 -25.88 0.37
C LEU A 44 22.28 -24.82 -0.64
N ARG A 45 23.41 -24.14 -0.43
CA ARG A 45 23.95 -23.15 -1.37
C ARG A 45 24.12 -23.71 -2.78
N LYS A 46 24.63 -24.94 -2.91
CA LYS A 46 24.81 -25.62 -4.22
C LYS A 46 23.49 -25.90 -4.93
N LYS A 47 22.39 -26.07 -4.17
CA LYS A 47 21.05 -26.28 -4.73
C LYS A 47 20.39 -25.00 -5.23
N ILE A 48 20.86 -23.84 -4.76
CA ILE A 48 20.32 -22.55 -5.18
C ILE A 48 20.94 -22.16 -6.51
N THR A 49 20.12 -22.04 -7.53
CA THR A 49 20.52 -21.54 -8.84
C THR A 49 20.33 -20.03 -8.93
N THR A 50 21.07 -19.37 -9.81
CA THR A 50 20.89 -17.94 -10.06
C THR A 50 19.53 -17.71 -10.72
N TYR A 51 18.63 -16.98 -10.06
CA TYR A 51 17.35 -16.56 -10.58
C TYR A 51 16.99 -15.18 -10.03
N SER A 52 16.12 -14.47 -10.72
CA SER A 52 15.61 -13.18 -10.25
C SER A 52 14.29 -13.37 -9.52
N LEU A 53 14.21 -12.85 -8.31
CA LEU A 53 12.96 -12.73 -7.55
C LEU A 53 12.17 -11.47 -7.92
N PHE A 54 12.81 -10.56 -8.65
CA PHE A 54 12.19 -9.29 -9.01
C PHE A 54 11.32 -9.48 -10.24
N HIS A 55 10.04 -9.30 -10.05
CA HIS A 55 9.03 -9.23 -11.11
C HIS A 55 8.44 -7.83 -11.12
N LYS A 56 8.02 -7.36 -12.30
CA LYS A 56 7.26 -6.12 -12.40
C LYS A 56 5.99 -6.26 -11.54
N GLN A 57 5.80 -5.32 -10.63
CA GLN A 57 4.57 -5.26 -9.86
C GLN A 57 3.42 -4.86 -10.79
N ASP A 58 2.34 -5.62 -10.79
CA ASP A 58 1.14 -5.33 -11.56
C ASP A 58 -0.04 -5.20 -10.58
N ILE A 59 -0.66 -4.02 -10.61
CA ILE A 59 -1.87 -3.77 -9.83
C ILE A 59 -3.06 -4.26 -10.65
N PRO A 60 -3.85 -5.21 -10.11
CA PRO A 60 -5.01 -5.71 -10.81
C PRO A 60 -5.95 -4.58 -11.23
N ARG A 61 -6.48 -4.66 -12.44
CA ARG A 61 -7.45 -3.72 -12.95
C ARG A 61 -8.86 -4.25 -12.69
N VAL A 62 -9.70 -3.44 -12.08
CA VAL A 62 -11.14 -3.69 -11.93
C VAL A 62 -11.92 -2.79 -12.88
N GLU A 63 -13.12 -3.22 -13.26
CA GLU A 63 -14.03 -2.35 -13.97
C GLU A 63 -14.55 -1.28 -13.02
N VAL A 64 -14.50 -0.03 -13.47
CA VAL A 64 -14.97 1.13 -12.70
C VAL A 64 -15.92 1.97 -13.56
N LYS A 65 -16.73 2.79 -12.91
CA LYS A 65 -17.59 3.76 -13.60
C LYS A 65 -16.73 4.71 -14.43
N ASP A 66 -17.10 4.87 -15.69
CA ASP A 66 -16.44 5.82 -16.58
C ASP A 66 -17.06 7.22 -16.39
N TYR A 67 -16.34 8.08 -15.69
CA TYR A 67 -16.68 9.49 -15.56
C TYR A 67 -16.24 10.25 -16.82
N PRO A 68 -17.04 11.21 -17.31
CA PRO A 68 -16.64 12.04 -18.43
C PRO A 68 -15.39 12.84 -18.10
N LYS A 69 -14.60 13.15 -19.12
CA LYS A 69 -13.46 14.06 -18.95
C LYS A 69 -13.98 15.46 -18.66
N GLU A 70 -13.37 16.11 -17.70
CA GLU A 70 -13.64 17.48 -17.33
C GLU A 70 -12.39 18.35 -17.55
N ASP A 71 -12.49 19.28 -18.49
CA ASP A 71 -11.42 20.23 -18.82
C ASP A 71 -11.70 21.55 -18.10
N PHE A 72 -11.05 21.72 -16.94
CA PHE A 72 -11.22 22.91 -16.12
C PHE A 72 -10.83 24.21 -16.80
N SER A 73 -10.01 24.18 -17.87
CA SER A 73 -9.74 25.39 -18.65
C SER A 73 -10.96 25.98 -19.37
N LYS A 74 -12.04 25.20 -19.48
CA LYS A 74 -13.31 25.57 -20.11
C LYS A 74 -14.45 25.83 -19.12
N VAL A 75 -14.17 25.73 -17.82
CA VAL A 75 -15.15 25.90 -16.74
C VAL A 75 -14.92 27.27 -16.09
N ALA A 76 -16.00 27.93 -15.65
CA ALA A 76 -15.89 29.16 -14.87
C ALA A 76 -15.09 28.87 -13.58
N ASP A 77 -14.16 29.76 -13.24
CA ASP A 77 -13.23 29.62 -12.11
C ASP A 77 -12.27 28.40 -12.20
N GLY A 78 -12.26 27.71 -13.33
CA GLY A 78 -11.42 26.52 -13.52
C GLY A 78 -9.93 26.82 -13.58
N GLU A 79 -9.51 28.00 -14.04
CA GLU A 79 -8.10 28.41 -14.02
C GLU A 79 -7.56 28.52 -12.58
N GLU A 80 -8.37 28.99 -11.64
CA GLU A 80 -8.00 29.04 -10.23
C GLU A 80 -7.87 27.63 -9.65
N PHE A 81 -8.78 26.73 -10.00
CA PHE A 81 -8.70 25.32 -9.60
C PHE A 81 -7.43 24.65 -10.15
N ILE A 82 -7.14 24.79 -11.44
CA ILE A 82 -5.92 24.26 -12.06
C ILE A 82 -4.66 24.77 -11.37
N LYS A 83 -4.63 26.06 -11.08
CA LYS A 83 -3.48 26.68 -10.40
C LYS A 83 -3.27 26.13 -8.99
N LYS A 84 -4.35 25.85 -8.28
CA LYS A 84 -4.32 25.41 -6.88
C LYS A 84 -4.18 23.90 -6.73
N TYR A 85 -4.81 23.14 -7.62
CA TYR A 85 -4.89 21.68 -7.59
C TYR A 85 -4.54 21.08 -8.96
N PRO A 86 -3.31 21.24 -9.45
CA PRO A 86 -2.94 20.85 -10.82
C PRO A 86 -3.05 19.34 -11.07
N HIS A 87 -2.71 18.50 -10.08
CA HIS A 87 -2.80 17.05 -10.25
C HIS A 87 -4.24 16.56 -10.24
N LEU A 88 -5.10 17.10 -9.38
CA LEU A 88 -6.53 16.78 -9.40
C LEU A 88 -7.17 17.21 -10.74
N ALA A 89 -6.88 18.41 -11.22
CA ALA A 89 -7.37 18.88 -12.51
C ALA A 89 -6.90 17.97 -13.67
N ALA A 90 -5.65 17.54 -13.66
CA ALA A 90 -5.13 16.60 -14.63
C ALA A 90 -5.84 15.24 -14.57
N MET A 91 -6.12 14.71 -13.36
CA MET A 91 -6.84 13.43 -13.18
C MET A 91 -8.26 13.48 -13.72
N HIS A 92 -8.98 14.60 -13.57
CA HIS A 92 -10.33 14.77 -14.13
C HIS A 92 -10.35 14.73 -15.66
N ASN A 93 -9.26 15.15 -16.31
CA ASN A 93 -9.16 15.19 -17.78
C ASN A 93 -8.31 14.03 -18.35
N ASP A 94 -7.91 13.06 -17.53
CA ASP A 94 -7.02 11.96 -17.91
C ASP A 94 -7.69 11.00 -18.92
N ASP A 95 -6.88 10.36 -19.77
CA ASP A 95 -7.34 9.30 -20.68
C ASP A 95 -7.63 8.00 -19.93
N ASP A 96 -6.90 7.69 -18.85
CA ASP A 96 -7.15 6.48 -18.06
C ASP A 96 -8.42 6.66 -17.19
N VAL A 97 -9.40 5.80 -17.45
CA VAL A 97 -10.66 5.75 -16.69
C VAL A 97 -10.44 5.55 -15.20
N GLN A 98 -9.37 4.89 -14.79
CA GLN A 98 -9.05 4.63 -13.39
C GLN A 98 -8.68 5.92 -12.64
N ASN A 99 -7.99 6.84 -13.31
CA ASN A 99 -7.61 8.13 -12.74
C ASN A 99 -8.84 9.02 -12.59
N ARG A 100 -9.71 9.07 -13.64
CA ARG A 100 -10.97 9.81 -13.57
C ARG A 100 -11.91 9.26 -12.50
N TYR A 101 -11.98 7.93 -12.38
CA TYR A 101 -12.77 7.30 -11.33
C TYR A 101 -12.29 7.70 -9.93
N TRP A 102 -11.00 7.55 -9.66
CA TRP A 102 -10.41 7.87 -8.36
C TRP A 102 -10.70 9.31 -7.92
N VAL A 103 -10.43 10.29 -8.78
CA VAL A 103 -10.62 11.70 -8.42
C VAL A 103 -12.08 12.05 -8.23
N ASN A 104 -12.97 11.53 -9.10
CA ASN A 104 -14.41 11.82 -9.01
C ASN A 104 -15.05 11.19 -7.77
N GLU A 105 -14.70 9.93 -7.43
CA GLU A 105 -15.21 9.29 -6.20
C GLU A 105 -14.75 10.07 -4.96
N CYS A 106 -13.47 10.47 -4.89
CA CYS A 106 -12.97 11.25 -3.79
C CYS A 106 -13.65 12.62 -3.67
N CYS A 107 -13.77 13.37 -4.77
CA CYS A 107 -14.41 14.69 -4.78
C CYS A 107 -15.91 14.61 -4.46
N ASN A 108 -16.62 13.64 -5.02
CA ASN A 108 -18.04 13.42 -4.71
C ASN A 108 -18.24 13.10 -3.23
N LYS A 109 -17.36 12.25 -2.66
CA LYS A 109 -17.43 11.91 -1.24
C LYS A 109 -17.14 13.10 -0.34
N LEU A 110 -16.18 13.94 -0.69
CA LEU A 110 -15.95 15.21 0.02
C LEU A 110 -17.19 16.11 0.00
N ALA A 111 -17.88 16.20 -1.14
CA ALA A 111 -19.12 16.98 -1.27
C ALA A 111 -20.26 16.38 -0.42
N GLU A 112 -20.46 15.07 -0.46
CA GLU A 112 -21.43 14.36 0.39
C GLU A 112 -21.22 14.61 1.88
N LEU A 113 -19.96 14.60 2.33
CA LEU A 113 -19.59 14.80 3.72
C LEU A 113 -19.58 16.29 4.14
N GLY A 114 -19.83 17.23 3.22
CA GLY A 114 -19.70 18.67 3.47
C GLY A 114 -18.25 19.11 3.74
N LYS A 115 -17.28 18.33 3.24
CA LYS A 115 -15.83 18.53 3.43
C LYS A 115 -15.12 19.00 2.16
N TYR A 116 -15.85 19.38 1.12
CA TYR A 116 -15.27 19.92 -0.11
C TYR A 116 -14.77 21.34 0.13
N ASN A 117 -13.55 21.44 0.68
CA ASN A 117 -12.91 22.70 1.02
C ASN A 117 -11.39 22.60 0.84
N ASP A 118 -10.70 23.72 0.96
CA ASP A 118 -9.27 23.85 0.71
C ASP A 118 -8.40 22.87 1.52
N THR A 119 -8.73 22.62 2.78
CA THR A 119 -7.96 21.71 3.64
C THR A 119 -7.95 20.29 3.08
N TYR A 120 -9.12 19.76 2.74
CA TYR A 120 -9.26 18.41 2.21
C TYR A 120 -8.78 18.29 0.77
N LEU A 121 -9.02 19.31 -0.07
CA LEU A 121 -8.54 19.33 -1.45
C LEU A 121 -7.01 19.44 -1.53
N SER A 122 -6.37 20.20 -0.63
CA SER A 122 -4.91 20.30 -0.59
C SER A 122 -4.26 18.98 -0.17
N GLU A 123 -4.86 18.24 0.76
CA GLU A 123 -4.38 16.91 1.13
C GLU A 123 -4.56 15.91 -0.03
N LEU A 124 -5.72 15.92 -0.68
CA LEU A 124 -5.98 15.06 -1.84
C LEU A 124 -5.06 15.39 -3.04
N GLU A 125 -4.73 16.66 -3.24
CA GLU A 125 -3.77 17.13 -4.24
C GLU A 125 -2.36 16.58 -3.96
N GLU A 126 -1.91 16.62 -2.70
CA GLU A 126 -0.61 16.06 -2.31
C GLU A 126 -0.59 14.53 -2.51
N GLU A 127 -1.66 13.83 -2.19
CA GLU A 127 -1.78 12.40 -2.49
C GLU A 127 -1.72 12.12 -3.99
N ALA A 128 -2.41 12.93 -4.81
CA ALA A 128 -2.38 12.81 -6.26
C ALA A 128 -0.97 13.04 -6.82
N ARG A 129 -0.26 14.07 -6.31
CA ARG A 129 1.12 14.38 -6.66
C ARG A 129 2.06 13.21 -6.38
N VAL A 130 2.06 12.71 -5.14
CA VAL A 130 2.94 11.61 -4.71
C VAL A 130 2.64 10.33 -5.49
N LYS A 131 1.36 9.98 -5.67
CA LYS A 131 0.98 8.81 -6.46
C LYS A 131 1.39 8.93 -7.92
N SER A 132 1.32 10.13 -8.51
CA SER A 132 1.79 10.36 -9.89
C SER A 132 3.28 10.13 -10.02
N VAL A 133 4.10 10.64 -9.10
CA VAL A 133 5.55 10.43 -9.05
C VAL A 133 5.89 8.92 -8.90
N ILE A 134 5.22 8.23 -7.99
CA ILE A 134 5.44 6.79 -7.78
C ILE A 134 5.00 6.00 -9.03
N SER A 135 3.86 6.37 -9.64
CA SER A 135 3.36 5.72 -10.85
C SER A 135 4.36 5.79 -12.00
N GLU A 136 4.98 6.94 -12.20
CA GLU A 136 6.02 7.13 -13.20
C GLU A 136 7.24 6.26 -12.92
N LYS A 137 7.75 6.27 -11.69
CA LYS A 137 8.97 5.54 -11.31
C LYS A 137 8.78 4.01 -11.29
N LEU A 138 7.60 3.52 -10.92
CA LEU A 138 7.27 2.08 -10.92
C LEU A 138 6.72 1.60 -12.27
N GLU A 139 6.51 2.51 -13.23
CA GLU A 139 5.83 2.20 -14.50
C GLU A 139 4.48 1.48 -14.28
N THR A 140 3.74 1.87 -13.23
CA THR A 140 2.45 1.29 -12.89
C THR A 140 1.49 2.36 -12.36
N ASN A 141 0.21 2.26 -12.69
CA ASN A 141 -0.77 3.25 -12.26
C ASN A 141 -1.19 3.03 -10.80
N MET A 142 -0.71 3.88 -9.88
CA MET A 142 -1.00 3.84 -8.45
C MET A 142 -2.46 4.15 -8.08
N PHE A 143 -3.22 4.80 -8.96
CA PHE A 143 -4.65 5.09 -8.73
C PHE A 143 -5.53 3.84 -8.86
N ARG A 144 -5.06 2.82 -9.57
CA ARG A 144 -5.74 1.50 -9.65
C ARG A 144 -5.76 0.79 -8.31
N TYR A 145 -4.78 1.02 -7.45
CA TYR A 145 -4.65 0.29 -6.19
C TYR A 145 -5.84 0.54 -5.24
N PRO A 146 -6.16 1.80 -4.86
CA PRO A 146 -7.35 2.06 -4.06
C PRO A 146 -8.65 1.69 -4.78
N ASN A 147 -8.76 1.85 -6.11
CA ASN A 147 -9.95 1.44 -6.85
C ASN A 147 -10.20 -0.08 -6.74
N THR A 148 -9.14 -0.87 -6.89
CA THR A 148 -9.21 -2.33 -6.72
C THR A 148 -9.57 -2.73 -5.29
N LEU A 149 -9.01 -2.03 -4.30
CA LEU A 149 -9.31 -2.30 -2.90
C LEU A 149 -10.73 -1.92 -2.52
N GLN A 150 -11.25 -0.79 -2.99
CA GLN A 150 -12.66 -0.42 -2.80
C GLN A 150 -13.58 -1.54 -3.30
N HIS A 151 -13.35 -2.03 -4.51
CA HIS A 151 -14.13 -3.15 -5.06
C HIS A 151 -14.11 -4.40 -4.15
N TYR A 152 -12.94 -4.76 -3.60
CA TYR A 152 -12.88 -5.89 -2.67
C TYR A 152 -13.49 -5.59 -1.30
N ILE A 153 -13.41 -4.37 -0.81
CA ILE A 153 -14.09 -3.94 0.42
C ILE A 153 -15.61 -4.07 0.26
N ASP A 154 -16.15 -3.61 -0.86
CA ASP A 154 -17.58 -3.73 -1.16
C ASP A 154 -18.01 -5.21 -1.21
N MET A 155 -17.22 -6.06 -1.87
CA MET A 155 -17.43 -7.50 -1.89
C MET A 155 -17.40 -8.14 -0.48
N ILE A 156 -16.53 -7.65 0.42
CA ILE A 156 -16.45 -8.12 1.80
C ILE A 156 -17.72 -7.75 2.56
N TRP A 157 -18.19 -6.51 2.44
CA TRP A 157 -19.45 -6.05 3.03
C TRP A 157 -20.64 -6.85 2.52
N GLU A 158 -20.76 -7.05 1.22
CA GLU A 158 -21.82 -7.88 0.60
C GLU A 158 -21.80 -9.34 1.08
N SER A 159 -20.62 -9.84 1.47
CA SER A 159 -20.48 -11.19 2.03
C SER A 159 -20.95 -11.29 3.48
N GLY A 160 -21.42 -10.18 4.06
CA GLY A 160 -21.87 -10.10 5.45
C GLY A 160 -20.73 -10.16 6.47
N SER A 161 -19.53 -9.78 6.07
CA SER A 161 -18.39 -9.56 6.96
C SER A 161 -18.30 -8.09 7.35
N MET A 162 -17.89 -7.82 8.56
CA MET A 162 -17.43 -6.48 8.94
C MET A 162 -16.02 -6.27 8.41
N VAL A 163 -15.70 -5.02 8.09
CA VAL A 163 -14.36 -4.54 7.78
C VAL A 163 -13.89 -3.70 8.95
N GLY A 164 -12.64 -3.88 9.39
CA GLY A 164 -12.03 -3.10 10.45
C GLY A 164 -11.95 -1.61 10.10
N ALA A 165 -11.89 -0.76 11.12
CA ALA A 165 -11.86 0.70 10.91
C ALA A 165 -10.61 1.20 10.18
N GLY A 166 -9.58 0.39 10.11
CA GLY A 166 -8.30 0.68 9.49
C GLY A 166 -7.14 0.24 10.37
N ARG A 167 -6.01 -0.04 9.75
CA ARG A 167 -4.80 -0.51 10.42
C ARG A 167 -3.55 -0.01 9.72
N GLY A 168 -2.48 0.20 10.48
CA GLY A 168 -1.18 0.59 9.94
C GLY A 168 -1.14 2.00 9.36
N SER A 169 -0.14 2.27 8.54
CA SER A 169 0.09 3.59 7.94
C SER A 169 -0.96 3.97 6.89
N SER A 170 -1.65 2.99 6.30
CA SER A 170 -2.69 3.23 5.29
C SER A 170 -3.87 4.08 5.78
N CYS A 171 -4.06 4.17 7.12
CA CYS A 171 -5.04 5.07 7.74
C CYS A 171 -4.72 6.56 7.55
N ALA A 172 -3.49 6.89 7.19
CA ALA A 172 -3.07 8.26 6.93
C ALA A 172 -3.43 8.76 5.53
N ALA A 173 -3.96 7.90 4.65
CA ALA A 173 -4.37 8.29 3.31
C ALA A 173 -5.84 8.74 3.29
N LEU A 174 -6.07 9.99 2.91
CA LEU A 174 -7.41 10.59 2.81
C LEU A 174 -8.27 9.84 1.78
N ASN A 175 -7.71 9.50 0.61
CA ASN A 175 -8.44 8.73 -0.40
C ASN A 175 -8.95 7.38 0.12
N HIS A 176 -8.25 6.72 1.04
CA HIS A 176 -8.73 5.48 1.64
C HIS A 176 -9.99 5.69 2.51
N TYR A 177 -10.02 6.79 3.25
CA TYR A 177 -11.21 7.18 4.00
C TYR A 177 -12.38 7.53 3.06
N LEU A 178 -12.12 8.34 2.04
CA LEU A 178 -13.14 8.77 1.10
C LEU A 178 -13.73 7.61 0.27
N MET A 179 -12.91 6.61 -0.05
CA MET A 179 -13.32 5.41 -0.79
C MET A 179 -13.81 4.27 0.11
N GLY A 180 -13.93 4.50 1.42
CA GLY A 180 -14.46 3.51 2.36
C GLY A 180 -13.52 2.35 2.68
N ILE A 181 -12.24 2.42 2.28
CA ILE A 181 -11.21 1.43 2.60
C ILE A 181 -10.86 1.48 4.08
N THR A 182 -10.78 2.69 4.64
CA THR A 182 -10.67 2.94 6.08
C THR A 182 -11.86 3.75 6.59
N GLN A 183 -12.10 3.75 7.90
CA GLN A 183 -13.20 4.46 8.53
C GLN A 183 -12.70 5.67 9.37
N LEU A 184 -11.42 5.99 9.27
CA LEU A 184 -10.77 7.05 10.03
C LEU A 184 -10.46 8.23 9.11
N ASP A 185 -10.95 9.41 9.45
CA ASP A 185 -10.60 10.64 8.75
C ASP A 185 -9.18 11.09 9.17
N PRO A 186 -8.18 11.00 8.28
CA PRO A 186 -6.80 11.29 8.65
C PRO A 186 -6.58 12.76 9.02
N ILE A 187 -7.33 13.68 8.47
CA ILE A 187 -7.22 15.11 8.79
C ILE A 187 -7.75 15.37 10.19
N GLN A 188 -8.87 14.77 10.55
CA GLN A 188 -9.45 14.92 11.89
C GLN A 188 -8.53 14.37 12.98
N TRP A 189 -7.77 13.32 12.68
CA TRP A 189 -6.87 12.64 13.62
C TRP A 189 -5.41 13.04 13.47
N ASP A 190 -5.12 14.05 12.64
CA ASP A 190 -3.76 14.56 12.38
C ASP A 190 -2.77 13.43 11.99
N LEU A 191 -3.21 12.55 11.07
CA LEU A 191 -2.41 11.44 10.58
C LEU A 191 -1.62 11.87 9.34
N PRO A 192 -0.29 11.93 9.39
CA PRO A 192 0.48 12.47 8.27
C PRO A 192 0.62 11.45 7.13
N PHE A 193 0.21 11.84 5.93
CA PHE A 193 0.22 10.99 4.72
C PHE A 193 1.61 10.46 4.35
N PHE A 194 2.68 11.24 4.59
CA PHE A 194 4.05 10.83 4.26
C PHE A 194 4.51 9.54 4.98
N ARG A 195 3.83 9.13 6.04
CA ARG A 195 4.08 7.84 6.72
C ARG A 195 3.57 6.65 5.94
N TYR A 196 2.60 6.86 5.09
CA TYR A 196 2.06 5.82 4.21
C TYR A 196 2.79 5.80 2.87
N LEU A 197 2.81 6.92 2.17
CA LEU A 197 3.52 7.10 0.89
C LEU A 197 4.29 8.42 0.89
N ASN A 198 5.44 8.41 0.27
CA ASN A 198 6.21 9.61 -0.03
C ASN A 198 7.04 9.38 -1.30
N ASP A 199 7.47 10.45 -1.95
CA ASP A 199 8.18 10.42 -3.22
C ASP A 199 9.69 10.09 -3.12
N GLU A 200 10.20 9.91 -1.92
CA GLU A 200 11.56 9.41 -1.67
C GLU A 200 11.60 7.88 -1.57
N ARG A 201 10.50 7.26 -1.11
CA ARG A 201 10.34 5.81 -0.96
C ARG A 201 9.40 5.26 -2.02
N ILE A 202 9.98 4.77 -3.11
CA ILE A 202 9.23 4.30 -4.28
C ILE A 202 8.77 2.86 -4.08
N GLU A 203 7.57 2.70 -3.56
CA GLU A 203 6.94 1.40 -3.32
C GLU A 203 5.41 1.50 -3.37
N LEU A 204 4.75 0.33 -3.42
CA LEU A 204 3.29 0.22 -3.39
C LEU A 204 2.81 0.31 -1.96
N GLY A 205 2.94 0.95 -1.06
CA GLY A 205 2.44 0.96 0.33
C GLY A 205 1.52 -0.23 0.69
N ASP A 206 1.71 -0.77 1.86
CA ASP A 206 0.88 -1.87 2.36
C ASP A 206 -0.47 -1.37 2.88
N ILE A 207 -1.55 -2.09 2.53
CA ILE A 207 -2.88 -1.83 3.05
C ILE A 207 -3.41 -3.11 3.70
N ASP A 208 -3.44 -3.10 5.02
CA ASP A 208 -3.98 -4.19 5.81
C ASP A 208 -5.48 -4.02 6.05
N ILE A 209 -6.26 -5.08 5.83
CA ILE A 209 -7.71 -5.09 6.00
C ILE A 209 -8.09 -6.20 6.99
N ASP A 210 -8.65 -5.81 8.13
CA ASP A 210 -9.17 -6.74 9.11
C ASP A 210 -10.60 -7.15 8.75
N ILE A 211 -10.85 -8.47 8.72
CA ILE A 211 -12.16 -9.05 8.40
C ILE A 211 -12.55 -10.13 9.40
N CYS A 212 -13.82 -10.48 9.44
CA CYS A 212 -14.35 -11.55 10.30
C CYS A 212 -13.66 -12.89 9.98
N PRO A 213 -12.97 -13.54 10.93
CA PRO A 213 -12.25 -14.80 10.67
C PRO A 213 -13.13 -15.90 10.09
N SER A 214 -14.37 -16.02 10.56
CA SER A 214 -15.33 -17.02 10.10
C SER A 214 -15.78 -16.82 8.64
N LYS A 215 -15.65 -15.61 8.09
CA LYS A 215 -16.02 -15.26 6.72
C LYS A 215 -14.84 -15.31 5.75
N ARG A 216 -13.61 -15.24 6.27
CA ARG A 216 -12.38 -15.16 5.48
C ARG A 216 -12.27 -16.22 4.38
N PRO A 217 -12.51 -17.53 4.63
CA PRO A 217 -12.39 -18.53 3.56
C PRO A 217 -13.35 -18.29 2.39
N ARG A 218 -14.59 -17.89 2.69
CA ARG A 218 -15.60 -17.58 1.65
C ARG A 218 -15.24 -16.36 0.84
N ILE A 219 -14.73 -15.31 1.50
CA ILE A 219 -14.30 -14.07 0.85
C ILE A 219 -13.14 -14.37 -0.09
N LEU A 220 -12.10 -15.08 0.38
CA LEU A 220 -10.96 -15.47 -0.45
C LEU A 220 -11.38 -16.33 -1.65
N GLN A 221 -12.38 -17.20 -1.49
CA GLN A 221 -12.91 -17.99 -2.60
C GLN A 221 -13.59 -17.07 -3.63
N LYS A 222 -14.43 -16.11 -3.21
CA LYS A 222 -15.06 -15.16 -4.11
C LYS A 222 -14.02 -14.37 -4.93
N ILE A 223 -12.97 -13.88 -4.28
CA ILE A 223 -11.88 -13.13 -4.95
C ILE A 223 -11.17 -14.02 -5.98
N ARG A 224 -10.90 -15.29 -5.65
CA ARG A 224 -10.29 -16.25 -6.59
C ARG A 224 -11.18 -16.53 -7.79
N ASP A 225 -12.47 -16.74 -7.56
CA ASP A 225 -13.45 -17.04 -8.61
C ASP A 225 -13.57 -15.86 -9.59
N GLU A 226 -13.57 -14.64 -9.09
CA GLU A 226 -13.58 -13.43 -9.92
C GLU A 226 -12.30 -13.28 -10.75
N ARG A 227 -11.15 -13.69 -10.20
CA ARG A 227 -9.85 -13.61 -10.89
C ARG A 227 -9.53 -14.82 -11.77
N GLY A 228 -10.38 -15.83 -11.81
CA GLY A 228 -10.23 -17.00 -12.68
C GLY A 228 -9.18 -18.00 -12.21
N LYS A 229 -9.00 -18.15 -10.91
CA LYS A 229 -8.11 -19.15 -10.29
C LYS A 229 -8.70 -19.76 -9.03
#